data_adbba2b2b2ac4ff3a5bc996befaf5292
#
_entry.id   adbba2b2b2ac4ff3a5bc996befaf5292
#
_cell.length_a   1.000
_cell.length_b   1.000
_cell.length_c   1.000
_cell.angle_alpha   90.00
_cell.angle_beta   90.00
_cell.angle_gamma   90.00
#
_symmetry.space_group_name_H-M   'P 1'
#
loop_
_entity.id
_entity.type
_entity.pdbx_description
1 polymer ?
#
loop_
_entity_poly.entity_id
_entity_poly.type
_entity_poly.pdbx_seq_one_letter_code
_entity_poly.pdbx_strand_id
1 'polypeptide(L)'
;MRAMAFERINVLNKNGLRDYASYIAAGDLCQIWEKEANGLWPVTYPTSKGSKTRWVRSLNGFLCNQNDYANLSYPAKGYEKATIKSGGCGVCASVNAIGALKGRCISVSVMRNLAIEGKARVSGGTDMAQMMRLLAQQYKIKYSTSSSVFDLRKHLEAGGVAICNVAGNGMFSTGGHYVTALGLLGNKVCIADSGLYVGKYSTAKRRPYVTVSGDLIFADLSVLDKDCVGRWPRYYLLSEGG
;
A
#
# COMPACT_ATOMS: atom_id res chain seq x y z
N MET A 1 12.04 -4.63 -1.70
CA MET A 1 10.78 -4.58 -0.93
C MET A 1 9.76 -5.54 -1.51
N ARG A 2 8.73 -5.92 -0.74
CA ARG A 2 7.67 -6.83 -1.25
C ARG A 2 6.40 -6.04 -1.57
N ALA A 3 5.71 -6.44 -2.64
CA ALA A 3 4.38 -5.93 -3.00
C ALA A 3 3.54 -7.04 -3.62
N MET A 4 2.23 -6.99 -3.39
CA MET A 4 1.25 -7.89 -4.01
C MET A 4 0.87 -7.36 -5.39
N ALA A 5 0.85 -8.23 -6.39
CA ALA A 5 0.22 -7.93 -7.67
C ALA A 5 -1.31 -8.09 -7.55
N PHE A 6 -2.07 -7.05 -7.83
CA PHE A 6 -3.54 -7.08 -7.84
C PHE A 6 -4.12 -7.36 -9.22
N GLU A 7 -3.28 -7.24 -10.24
CA GLU A 7 -3.63 -7.48 -11.64
C GLU A 7 -2.57 -8.35 -12.32
N ARG A 8 -2.91 -8.90 -13.50
CA ARG A 8 -1.94 -9.54 -14.35
C ARG A 8 -0.99 -8.51 -14.95
N ILE A 9 0.33 -8.67 -14.71
CA ILE A 9 1.36 -7.74 -15.16
C ILE A 9 2.18 -8.39 -16.26
N ASN A 10 2.23 -7.73 -17.39
CA ASN A 10 3.07 -8.14 -18.51
C ASN A 10 4.53 -7.77 -18.24
N VAL A 11 5.44 -8.71 -18.46
CA VAL A 11 6.86 -8.54 -18.15
C VAL A 11 7.73 -8.46 -19.41
N LEU A 12 8.94 -7.97 -19.23
CA LEU A 12 9.96 -7.78 -20.25
C LEU A 12 11.18 -8.64 -19.92
N ASN A 13 11.98 -8.94 -20.94
CA ASN A 13 13.33 -9.43 -20.73
C ASN A 13 14.28 -8.27 -20.32
N LYS A 14 15.55 -8.58 -20.03
CA LYS A 14 16.55 -7.60 -19.60
C LYS A 14 16.80 -6.48 -20.64
N ASN A 15 16.56 -6.75 -21.91
CA ASN A 15 16.72 -5.79 -23.00
C ASN A 15 15.48 -4.91 -23.22
N GLY A 16 14.46 -5.02 -22.35
CA GLY A 16 13.22 -4.25 -22.45
C GLY A 16 12.23 -4.74 -23.50
N LEU A 17 12.46 -5.92 -24.08
CA LEU A 17 11.55 -6.55 -25.03
C LEU A 17 10.51 -7.39 -24.29
N ARG A 18 9.29 -7.45 -24.82
CA ARG A 18 8.20 -8.24 -24.27
C ARG A 18 8.58 -9.73 -24.14
N ASP A 19 8.44 -10.30 -22.95
CA ASP A 19 8.50 -11.75 -22.73
C ASP A 19 7.09 -12.35 -22.80
N TYR A 20 6.71 -12.87 -23.96
CA TYR A 20 5.39 -13.44 -24.20
C TYR A 20 5.15 -14.75 -23.45
N ALA A 21 6.21 -15.44 -23.03
CA ALA A 21 6.14 -16.69 -22.28
C ALA A 21 6.00 -16.47 -20.76
N SER A 22 5.97 -15.23 -20.30
CA SER A 22 5.99 -14.91 -18.88
C SER A 22 5.07 -13.73 -18.54
N TYR A 23 4.50 -13.80 -17.34
CA TYR A 23 3.72 -12.71 -16.72
C TYR A 23 3.75 -12.89 -15.20
N ILE A 24 3.45 -11.84 -14.48
CA ILE A 24 3.15 -11.88 -13.04
C ILE A 24 1.63 -12.05 -12.94
N ALA A 25 1.17 -13.04 -12.18
CA ALA A 25 -0.26 -13.25 -11.98
C ALA A 25 -0.83 -12.32 -10.88
N ALA A 26 -2.10 -12.00 -10.96
CA ALA A 26 -2.81 -11.42 -9.84
C ALA A 26 -2.74 -12.38 -8.65
N GLY A 27 -2.36 -11.87 -7.49
CA GLY A 27 -2.13 -12.66 -6.29
C GLY A 27 -0.66 -13.07 -6.05
N ASP A 28 0.24 -12.84 -6.99
CA ASP A 28 1.66 -13.08 -6.77
C ASP A 28 2.26 -12.08 -5.79
N LEU A 29 2.95 -12.57 -4.76
CA LEU A 29 3.79 -11.74 -3.91
C LEU A 29 5.15 -11.56 -4.59
N CYS A 30 5.45 -10.32 -4.97
CA CYS A 30 6.64 -9.97 -5.73
C CYS A 30 7.71 -9.32 -4.85
N GLN A 31 8.97 -9.64 -5.11
CA GLN A 31 10.11 -8.86 -4.66
C GLN A 31 10.45 -7.83 -5.75
N ILE A 32 10.31 -6.55 -5.43
CA ILE A 32 10.67 -5.43 -6.31
C ILE A 32 12.04 -4.92 -5.89
N TRP A 33 12.93 -4.79 -6.85
CA TRP A 33 14.31 -4.31 -6.69
C TRP A 33 14.44 -2.85 -7.11
N GLU A 34 15.61 -2.26 -6.90
CA GLU A 34 15.89 -0.89 -7.35
C GLU A 34 15.83 -0.79 -8.87
N LYS A 35 15.39 0.36 -9.35
CA LYS A 35 15.31 0.67 -10.76
C LYS A 35 16.70 0.70 -11.37
N GLU A 36 16.91 -0.06 -12.45
CA GLU A 36 18.18 -0.11 -13.17
C GLU A 36 18.45 1.18 -13.99
N ALA A 37 19.70 1.40 -14.38
CA ALA A 37 20.11 2.54 -15.21
C ALA A 37 19.38 2.60 -16.55
N ASN A 38 18.94 1.44 -17.11
CA ASN A 38 18.15 1.36 -18.34
C ASN A 38 16.67 1.79 -18.12
N GLY A 39 16.30 2.21 -16.93
CA GLY A 39 14.94 2.66 -16.60
C GLY A 39 13.94 1.54 -16.31
N LEU A 40 14.37 0.28 -16.23
CA LEU A 40 13.53 -0.87 -15.94
C LEU A 40 13.57 -1.23 -14.45
N TRP A 41 12.46 -1.76 -13.95
CA TRP A 41 12.33 -2.30 -12.61
C TRP A 41 12.46 -3.82 -12.64
N PRO A 42 13.50 -4.41 -12.01
CA PRO A 42 13.56 -5.86 -11.85
C PRO A 42 12.49 -6.29 -10.82
N VAL A 43 11.73 -7.32 -11.15
CA VAL A 43 10.71 -7.92 -10.28
C VAL A 43 10.89 -9.43 -10.26
N THR A 44 11.09 -9.99 -9.07
CA THR A 44 11.11 -11.43 -8.84
C THR A 44 9.76 -11.88 -8.34
N TYR A 45 9.17 -12.89 -8.96
CA TYR A 45 7.84 -13.41 -8.67
C TYR A 45 7.83 -14.95 -8.67
N PRO A 46 6.84 -15.58 -7.97
CA PRO A 46 6.74 -17.03 -7.91
C PRO A 46 6.35 -17.63 -9.26
N THR A 47 6.77 -18.87 -9.48
CA THR A 47 6.39 -19.70 -10.61
C THR A 47 6.19 -21.14 -10.13
N SER A 48 5.61 -22.02 -10.96
CA SER A 48 5.48 -23.45 -10.63
C SER A 48 6.82 -24.18 -10.41
N LYS A 49 7.93 -23.59 -10.85
CA LYS A 49 9.29 -24.17 -10.74
C LYS A 49 10.21 -23.36 -9.80
N GLY A 50 9.66 -22.55 -8.88
CA GLY A 50 10.41 -21.69 -7.98
C GLY A 50 10.11 -20.21 -8.21
N SER A 51 11.12 -19.38 -8.40
CA SER A 51 10.95 -17.95 -8.66
C SER A 51 11.64 -17.52 -9.95
N LYS A 52 11.17 -16.43 -10.54
CA LYS A 52 11.70 -15.87 -11.78
C LYS A 52 11.82 -14.36 -11.69
N THR A 53 12.93 -13.80 -12.17
CA THR A 53 13.09 -12.35 -12.28
C THR A 53 12.83 -11.91 -13.72
N ARG A 54 12.04 -10.86 -13.86
CA ARG A 54 11.73 -10.17 -15.11
C ARG A 54 11.66 -8.67 -14.85
N TRP A 55 11.52 -7.90 -15.90
CA TRP A 55 11.53 -6.44 -15.81
C TRP A 55 10.17 -5.85 -16.19
N VAL A 56 9.87 -4.69 -15.62
CA VAL A 56 8.70 -3.88 -16.00
C VAL A 56 9.13 -2.42 -16.18
N ARG A 57 8.42 -1.68 -17.04
CA ARG A 57 8.69 -0.24 -17.27
C ARG A 57 8.13 0.63 -16.15
N SER A 58 7.03 0.21 -15.55
CA SER A 58 6.35 0.89 -14.46
C SER A 58 5.74 -0.12 -13.50
N LEU A 59 5.46 0.28 -12.28
CA LEU A 59 4.93 -0.57 -11.22
C LEU A 59 3.39 -0.51 -11.17
N ASN A 60 2.73 -0.64 -12.34
CA ASN A 60 1.27 -0.78 -12.43
C ASN A 60 0.84 -2.16 -11.95
N GLY A 61 -0.36 -2.24 -11.40
CA GLY A 61 -0.96 -3.48 -10.89
C GLY A 61 -0.54 -3.88 -9.48
N PHE A 62 0.19 -3.00 -8.76
CA PHE A 62 0.65 -3.24 -7.38
C PHE A 62 -0.12 -2.43 -6.32
N LEU A 63 -1.27 -1.87 -6.65
CA LEU A 63 -2.06 -1.05 -5.74
C LEU A 63 -3.51 -1.51 -5.66
N CYS A 64 -4.00 -1.75 -4.45
CA CYS A 64 -5.43 -1.73 -4.18
C CYS A 64 -5.87 -0.27 -4.01
N ASN A 65 -6.54 0.28 -5.03
CA ASN A 65 -6.96 1.68 -5.08
C ASN A 65 -8.43 1.82 -4.68
N GLN A 66 -8.73 2.67 -3.70
CA GLN A 66 -10.11 2.89 -3.25
C GLN A 66 -11.01 3.52 -4.35
N ASN A 67 -10.42 4.24 -5.30
CA ASN A 67 -11.17 4.90 -6.38
C ASN A 67 -11.87 3.90 -7.32
N ASP A 68 -11.40 2.65 -7.38
CA ASP A 68 -11.96 1.60 -8.23
C ASP A 68 -13.26 1.00 -7.65
N TYR A 69 -13.60 1.36 -6.40
CA TYR A 69 -14.72 0.80 -5.64
C TYR A 69 -15.81 1.82 -5.35
N ALA A 70 -16.19 2.62 -6.36
CA ALA A 70 -17.24 3.63 -6.24
C ALA A 70 -18.63 3.05 -5.91
N ASN A 71 -18.87 1.81 -6.34
CA ASN A 71 -20.16 1.11 -6.15
C ASN A 71 -20.16 0.16 -4.94
N LEU A 72 -19.04 0.03 -4.21
CA LEU A 72 -18.96 -0.82 -3.04
C LEU A 72 -19.35 -0.02 -1.80
N SER A 73 -20.58 -0.27 -1.30
CA SER A 73 -21.15 0.42 -0.14
C SER A 73 -20.31 0.23 1.12
N TYR A 74 -20.08 1.33 1.86
CA TYR A 74 -19.36 1.33 3.14
C TYR A 74 -20.04 2.31 4.12
N PRO A 75 -21.31 2.02 4.50
CA PRO A 75 -22.15 2.94 5.27
C PRO A 75 -21.69 3.06 6.73
N ALA A 76 -21.98 4.20 7.34
CA ALA A 76 -21.94 4.44 8.78
C ALA A 76 -23.06 5.41 9.15
N LYS A 77 -23.36 5.53 10.45
CA LYS A 77 -24.36 6.49 10.96
C LYS A 77 -24.04 7.92 10.48
N GLY A 78 -24.97 8.55 9.79
CA GLY A 78 -24.81 9.87 9.17
C GLY A 78 -24.04 9.87 7.85
N TYR A 79 -23.64 8.68 7.33
CA TYR A 79 -22.94 8.48 6.07
C TYR A 79 -23.46 7.23 5.35
N GLU A 80 -24.77 7.10 5.25
CA GLU A 80 -25.47 5.90 4.76
C GLU A 80 -25.16 5.59 3.29
N LYS A 81 -24.84 6.63 2.50
CA LYS A 81 -24.47 6.51 1.08
C LYS A 81 -22.96 6.41 0.84
N ALA A 82 -22.15 6.31 1.90
CA ALA A 82 -20.70 6.20 1.73
C ALA A 82 -20.31 4.90 1.03
N THR A 83 -19.25 4.97 0.26
CA THR A 83 -18.65 3.84 -0.45
C THR A 83 -17.18 3.68 -0.06
N ILE A 84 -16.55 2.61 -0.51
CA ILE A 84 -15.09 2.46 -0.34
C ILE A 84 -14.35 3.64 -0.99
N LYS A 85 -14.80 4.13 -2.17
CA LYS A 85 -14.20 5.31 -2.79
C LYS A 85 -14.22 6.54 -1.88
N SER A 86 -15.28 6.78 -1.13
CA SER A 86 -15.43 7.98 -0.31
C SER A 86 -14.88 7.87 1.11
N GLY A 87 -14.74 6.65 1.66
CA GLY A 87 -14.34 6.47 3.06
C GLY A 87 -13.48 5.23 3.35
N GLY A 88 -13.04 4.51 2.32
CA GLY A 88 -12.40 3.20 2.45
C GLY A 88 -10.86 3.21 2.45
N CYS A 89 -10.20 4.35 2.63
CA CYS A 89 -8.73 4.39 2.62
C CYS A 89 -8.10 3.41 3.61
N GLY A 90 -8.64 3.29 4.82
CA GLY A 90 -8.16 2.33 5.81
C GLY A 90 -8.39 0.87 5.40
N VAL A 91 -9.50 0.57 4.72
CA VAL A 91 -9.77 -0.77 4.17
C VAL A 91 -8.74 -1.12 3.09
N CYS A 92 -8.55 -0.24 2.10
CA CYS A 92 -7.58 -0.51 1.02
C CYS A 92 -6.13 -0.49 1.51
N ALA A 93 -5.77 0.37 2.47
CA ALA A 93 -4.46 0.32 3.12
C ALA A 93 -4.22 -1.02 3.83
N SER A 94 -5.26 -1.58 4.49
CA SER A 94 -5.19 -2.90 5.10
C SER A 94 -5.01 -4.03 4.07
N VAL A 95 -5.69 -3.95 2.92
CA VAL A 95 -5.52 -4.90 1.81
C VAL A 95 -4.08 -4.86 1.29
N ASN A 96 -3.53 -3.67 1.03
CA ASN A 96 -2.15 -3.49 0.59
C ASN A 96 -1.15 -4.06 1.61
N ALA A 97 -1.36 -3.78 2.92
CA ALA A 97 -0.48 -4.24 3.99
C ALA A 97 -0.49 -5.77 4.13
N ILE A 98 -1.67 -6.39 4.20
CA ILE A 98 -1.81 -7.85 4.34
C ILE A 98 -1.31 -8.56 3.07
N GLY A 99 -1.57 -8.00 1.88
CA GLY A 99 -1.02 -8.52 0.64
C GLY A 99 0.50 -8.58 0.66
N ALA A 100 1.16 -7.48 1.04
CA ALA A 100 2.62 -7.40 1.09
C ALA A 100 3.25 -8.28 2.18
N LEU A 101 2.57 -8.47 3.32
CA LEU A 101 3.08 -9.31 4.42
C LEU A 101 2.86 -10.79 4.17
N LYS A 102 1.63 -11.17 3.85
CA LYS A 102 1.22 -12.59 3.84
C LYS A 102 1.25 -13.24 2.45
N GLY A 103 1.54 -12.48 1.39
CA GLY A 103 1.42 -13.01 0.03
C GLY A 103 0.00 -13.48 -0.29
N ARG A 104 -1.01 -12.85 0.33
CA ARG A 104 -2.40 -13.27 0.19
C ARG A 104 -3.25 -12.14 -0.37
N CYS A 105 -3.75 -12.35 -1.57
CA CYS A 105 -4.69 -11.41 -2.18
C CYS A 105 -6.05 -11.49 -1.46
N ILE A 106 -6.43 -10.41 -0.80
CA ILE A 106 -7.70 -10.28 -0.09
C ILE A 106 -8.59 -9.31 -0.86
N SER A 107 -9.80 -9.73 -1.18
CA SER A 107 -10.72 -8.81 -1.86
C SER A 107 -11.12 -7.67 -0.94
N VAL A 108 -11.32 -6.49 -1.53
CA VAL A 108 -11.78 -5.30 -0.80
C VAL A 108 -13.13 -5.55 -0.13
N SER A 109 -14.00 -6.37 -0.74
CA SER A 109 -15.29 -6.75 -0.15
C SER A 109 -15.14 -7.54 1.16
N VAL A 110 -14.21 -8.50 1.20
CA VAL A 110 -13.90 -9.26 2.43
C VAL A 110 -13.35 -8.33 3.51
N MET A 111 -12.39 -7.48 3.16
CA MET A 111 -11.78 -6.54 4.12
C MET A 111 -12.80 -5.51 4.62
N ARG A 112 -13.69 -5.02 3.74
CA ARG A 112 -14.80 -4.14 4.08
C ARG A 112 -15.78 -4.81 5.05
N ASN A 113 -16.17 -6.05 4.79
CA ASN A 113 -17.05 -6.81 5.69
C ASN A 113 -16.41 -6.98 7.07
N LEU A 114 -15.14 -7.36 7.13
CA LEU A 114 -14.38 -7.45 8.38
C LEU A 114 -14.43 -6.12 9.16
N ALA A 115 -14.27 -4.99 8.49
CA ALA A 115 -14.33 -3.68 9.12
C ALA A 115 -15.74 -3.32 9.64
N ILE A 116 -16.80 -3.65 8.91
CA ILE A 116 -18.19 -3.39 9.32
C ILE A 116 -18.59 -4.31 10.48
N GLU A 117 -18.44 -5.62 10.32
CA GLU A 117 -18.82 -6.63 11.30
C GLU A 117 -18.01 -6.48 12.60
N GLY A 118 -16.73 -6.18 12.47
CA GLY A 118 -15.82 -5.92 13.57
C GLY A 118 -15.91 -4.51 14.17
N LYS A 119 -16.89 -3.69 13.76
CA LYS A 119 -17.13 -2.33 14.28
C LYS A 119 -15.94 -1.37 14.09
N ALA A 120 -15.08 -1.61 13.12
CA ALA A 120 -14.01 -0.69 12.73
C ALA A 120 -14.51 0.41 11.76
N ARG A 121 -15.70 0.27 11.16
CA ARG A 121 -16.32 1.32 10.35
C ARG A 121 -16.91 2.41 11.24
N VAL A 122 -16.44 3.65 11.06
CA VAL A 122 -16.89 4.83 11.81
C VAL A 122 -17.28 5.96 10.85
N SER A 123 -17.95 7.00 11.33
CA SER A 123 -18.45 8.11 10.49
C SER A 123 -17.36 8.73 9.61
N GLY A 124 -16.15 8.93 10.14
CA GLY A 124 -15.03 9.54 9.40
C GLY A 124 -14.20 8.57 8.55
N GLY A 125 -14.57 7.28 8.45
CA GLY A 125 -13.79 6.31 7.70
C GLY A 125 -13.62 4.99 8.45
N THR A 126 -12.37 4.59 8.73
CA THR A 126 -12.03 3.36 9.45
C THR A 126 -11.29 3.70 10.74
N ASP A 127 -11.79 3.21 11.88
CA ASP A 127 -11.02 3.15 13.13
C ASP A 127 -9.88 2.15 12.95
N MET A 128 -8.67 2.68 12.73
CA MET A 128 -7.52 1.84 12.45
C MET A 128 -7.05 1.05 13.68
N ALA A 129 -7.26 1.56 14.90
CA ALA A 129 -6.90 0.82 16.09
C ALA A 129 -7.75 -0.46 16.23
N GLN A 130 -9.06 -0.35 16.00
CA GLN A 130 -9.94 -1.51 15.94
C GLN A 130 -9.61 -2.42 14.74
N MET A 131 -9.33 -1.84 13.57
CA MET A 131 -8.95 -2.61 12.38
C MET A 131 -7.69 -3.45 12.63
N MET A 132 -6.66 -2.91 13.31
CA MET A 132 -5.45 -3.65 13.64
C MET A 132 -5.74 -4.89 14.51
N ARG A 133 -6.64 -4.79 15.50
CA ARG A 133 -7.04 -5.95 16.31
C ARG A 133 -7.68 -7.04 15.45
N LEU A 134 -8.58 -6.66 14.55
CA LEU A 134 -9.24 -7.58 13.62
C LEU A 134 -8.23 -8.25 12.68
N LEU A 135 -7.29 -7.47 12.12
CA LEU A 135 -6.24 -8.00 11.24
C LEU A 135 -5.32 -8.97 11.99
N ALA A 136 -4.91 -8.65 13.22
CA ALA A 136 -4.08 -9.53 14.03
C ALA A 136 -4.77 -10.86 14.31
N GLN A 137 -6.05 -10.83 14.65
CA GLN A 137 -6.85 -12.02 14.90
C GLN A 137 -7.06 -12.85 13.64
N GLN A 138 -7.49 -12.21 12.54
CA GLN A 138 -7.90 -12.90 11.30
C GLN A 138 -6.73 -13.43 10.50
N TYR A 139 -5.63 -12.67 10.43
CA TYR A 139 -4.50 -12.96 9.54
C TYR A 139 -3.23 -13.39 10.30
N LYS A 140 -3.32 -13.51 11.63
CA LYS A 140 -2.19 -13.93 12.47
C LYS A 140 -0.94 -13.08 12.21
N ILE A 141 -1.12 -11.77 12.25
CA ILE A 141 -0.03 -10.79 12.20
C ILE A 141 0.25 -10.23 13.59
N LYS A 142 1.45 -9.72 13.79
CA LYS A 142 1.79 -8.89 14.93
C LYS A 142 1.70 -7.43 14.52
N TYR A 143 1.32 -6.55 15.44
CA TYR A 143 1.40 -5.12 15.21
C TYR A 143 1.80 -4.38 16.48
N SER A 144 2.40 -3.23 16.27
CA SER A 144 2.65 -2.22 17.30
C SER A 144 2.35 -0.83 16.74
N THR A 145 2.34 0.16 17.61
CA THR A 145 2.13 1.55 17.19
C THR A 145 3.35 2.39 17.56
N SER A 146 3.68 3.37 16.73
CA SER A 146 4.73 4.33 17.02
C SER A 146 4.40 5.71 16.42
N SER A 147 5.07 6.74 16.94
CA SER A 147 5.12 8.07 16.35
C SER A 147 6.56 8.52 16.05
N SER A 148 7.51 7.58 16.11
CA SER A 148 8.92 7.79 15.82
C SER A 148 9.24 7.36 14.38
N VAL A 149 9.81 8.26 13.60
CA VAL A 149 10.31 7.93 12.24
C VAL A 149 11.48 6.93 12.28
N PHE A 150 12.24 6.91 13.37
CA PHE A 150 13.30 5.93 13.60
C PHE A 150 12.74 4.51 13.73
N ASP A 151 11.65 4.35 14.51
CA ASP A 151 10.97 3.06 14.65
C ASP A 151 10.38 2.61 13.32
N LEU A 152 9.77 3.53 12.56
CA LEU A 152 9.28 3.24 11.23
C LEU A 152 10.40 2.73 10.33
N ARG A 153 11.54 3.45 10.27
CA ARG A 153 12.71 3.03 9.47
C ARG A 153 13.17 1.64 9.84
N LYS A 154 13.46 1.40 11.12
CA LYS A 154 13.94 0.12 11.64
C LYS A 154 12.96 -1.01 11.30
N HIS A 155 11.66 -0.75 11.41
CA HIS A 155 10.61 -1.73 11.11
C HIS A 155 10.59 -2.11 9.62
N LEU A 156 10.68 -1.11 8.72
CA LEU A 156 10.72 -1.34 7.27
C LEU A 156 12.01 -2.04 6.82
N GLU A 157 13.16 -1.71 7.44
CA GLU A 157 14.45 -2.40 7.21
C GLU A 157 14.40 -3.87 7.61
N ALA A 158 13.66 -4.19 8.68
CA ALA A 158 13.41 -5.57 9.11
C ALA A 158 12.39 -6.34 8.23
N GLY A 159 11.90 -5.74 7.13
CA GLY A 159 10.95 -6.37 6.20
C GLY A 159 9.49 -6.28 6.63
N GLY A 160 9.18 -5.50 7.67
CA GLY A 160 7.81 -5.17 8.03
C GLY A 160 7.16 -4.19 7.06
N VAL A 161 5.87 -3.96 7.21
CA VAL A 161 5.11 -2.90 6.53
C VAL A 161 4.43 -1.99 7.54
N ALA A 162 4.04 -0.79 7.13
CA ALA A 162 3.34 0.11 8.04
C ALA A 162 2.13 0.76 7.38
N ILE A 163 1.04 0.93 8.14
CA ILE A 163 -0.05 1.82 7.75
C ILE A 163 0.19 3.17 8.42
N CYS A 164 0.37 4.20 7.60
CA CYS A 164 0.72 5.54 8.04
C CYS A 164 -0.52 6.43 8.04
N ASN A 165 -0.76 7.11 9.16
CA ASN A 165 -1.89 7.99 9.39
C ASN A 165 -1.51 9.41 8.99
N VAL A 166 -1.78 9.79 7.74
CA VAL A 166 -1.43 11.11 7.23
C VAL A 166 -2.51 12.16 7.56
N ALA A 167 -2.07 13.36 7.87
CA ALA A 167 -2.95 14.50 8.14
C ALA A 167 -3.47 15.11 6.84
N GLY A 168 -4.49 15.99 6.96
CA GLY A 168 -4.96 16.79 5.82
C GLY A 168 -3.99 17.92 5.46
N ASN A 169 -4.11 18.41 4.22
CA ASN A 169 -3.32 19.50 3.65
C ASN A 169 -1.81 19.22 3.47
N GLY A 170 -1.42 17.94 3.54
CA GLY A 170 -0.06 17.48 3.34
C GLY A 170 0.27 17.07 1.89
N MET A 171 1.34 16.26 1.78
CA MET A 171 1.79 15.71 0.49
C MET A 171 0.85 14.61 -0.02
N PHE A 172 0.33 13.77 0.90
CA PHE A 172 -0.42 12.56 0.53
C PHE A 172 -1.93 12.76 0.53
N SER A 173 -2.45 13.78 1.20
CA SER A 173 -3.90 14.01 1.26
C SER A 173 -4.25 15.47 1.52
N THR A 174 -5.47 15.87 1.12
CA THR A 174 -6.10 17.14 1.50
C THR A 174 -6.96 16.99 2.76
N GLY A 175 -7.35 15.78 3.12
CA GLY A 175 -8.03 15.40 4.37
C GLY A 175 -7.23 14.34 5.12
N GLY A 176 -7.76 13.79 6.21
CA GLY A 176 -7.14 12.63 6.87
C GLY A 176 -7.15 11.41 5.96
N HIS A 177 -6.05 10.64 5.92
CA HIS A 177 -5.92 9.51 5.01
C HIS A 177 -4.97 8.44 5.57
N TYR A 178 -5.11 7.21 5.10
CA TYR A 178 -4.18 6.12 5.38
C TYR A 178 -3.46 5.69 4.11
N VAL A 179 -2.14 5.64 4.18
CA VAL A 179 -1.28 5.07 3.13
C VAL A 179 -0.47 3.91 3.69
N THR A 180 -0.02 2.99 2.82
CA THR A 180 0.79 1.84 3.24
C THR A 180 2.24 2.02 2.82
N ALA A 181 3.16 2.07 3.78
CA ALA A 181 4.59 1.97 3.55
C ALA A 181 4.97 0.48 3.39
N LEU A 182 5.36 0.09 2.18
CA LEU A 182 5.64 -1.29 1.80
C LEU A 182 7.09 -1.72 2.11
N GLY A 183 7.99 -0.79 2.34
CA GLY A 183 9.41 -1.03 2.59
C GLY A 183 10.29 0.09 2.06
N LEU A 184 11.60 -0.12 2.11
CA LEU A 184 12.58 0.81 1.59
C LEU A 184 13.19 0.29 0.29
N LEU A 185 13.48 1.19 -0.64
CA LEU A 185 14.36 0.98 -1.79
C LEU A 185 15.40 2.10 -1.77
N GLY A 186 16.65 1.74 -1.49
CA GLY A 186 17.67 2.71 -1.14
C GLY A 186 17.23 3.57 0.04
N ASN A 187 17.27 4.88 -0.12
CA ASN A 187 16.87 5.83 0.92
C ASN A 187 15.40 6.28 0.83
N LYS A 188 14.63 5.74 -0.11
CA LYS A 188 13.23 6.10 -0.31
C LYS A 188 12.29 5.07 0.29
N VAL A 189 11.24 5.55 0.94
CA VAL A 189 10.11 4.71 1.30
C VAL A 189 9.22 4.51 0.08
N CYS A 190 8.85 3.26 -0.18
CA CYS A 190 7.86 2.92 -1.18
C CYS A 190 6.47 2.89 -0.53
N ILE A 191 5.54 3.59 -1.12
CA ILE A 191 4.22 3.83 -0.57
C ILE A 191 3.15 3.39 -1.58
N ALA A 192 2.21 2.58 -1.12
CA ALA A 192 0.94 2.32 -1.78
C ALA A 192 -0.10 3.31 -1.24
N ASP A 193 -0.44 4.30 -2.07
CA ASP A 193 -1.46 5.30 -1.75
C ASP A 193 -2.80 4.87 -2.31
N SER A 194 -3.68 4.35 -1.45
CA SER A 194 -5.01 3.87 -1.83
C SER A 194 -5.93 4.93 -2.43
N GLY A 195 -5.60 6.20 -2.31
CA GLY A 195 -6.30 7.33 -2.93
C GLY A 195 -5.53 7.95 -4.11
N LEU A 196 -4.69 7.17 -4.82
CA LEU A 196 -3.95 7.62 -5.98
C LEU A 196 -4.90 7.89 -7.16
N TYR A 197 -4.69 9.01 -7.83
CA TYR A 197 -5.34 9.36 -9.09
C TYR A 197 -4.35 10.07 -10.02
N VAL A 198 -4.67 10.08 -11.31
CA VAL A 198 -3.81 10.69 -12.34
C VAL A 198 -3.56 12.17 -11.99
N GLY A 199 -2.29 12.57 -11.94
CA GLY A 199 -1.89 13.95 -11.63
C GLY A 199 -1.84 14.31 -10.15
N LYS A 200 -2.22 13.43 -9.21
CA LYS A 200 -2.19 13.70 -7.75
C LYS A 200 -0.86 14.31 -7.30
N TYR A 201 0.24 13.77 -7.80
CA TYR A 201 1.61 14.17 -7.42
C TYR A 201 2.31 15.08 -8.43
N SER A 202 1.63 15.53 -9.48
CA SER A 202 2.19 16.41 -10.52
C SER A 202 2.14 17.90 -10.16
N THR A 203 1.52 18.27 -9.03
CA THR A 203 1.43 19.67 -8.59
C THR A 203 2.81 20.23 -8.19
N ALA A 204 3.02 21.54 -8.32
CA ALA A 204 4.26 22.20 -7.91
C ALA A 204 4.63 21.93 -6.44
N LYS A 205 3.63 21.79 -5.55
CA LYS A 205 3.82 21.46 -4.13
C LYS A 205 4.36 20.04 -3.91
N ARG A 206 3.94 19.04 -4.72
CA ARG A 206 4.17 17.61 -4.48
C ARG A 206 5.29 17.02 -5.32
N ARG A 207 5.40 17.44 -6.58
CA ARG A 207 6.37 16.92 -7.55
C ARG A 207 7.84 16.91 -7.09
N PRO A 208 8.35 17.90 -6.34
CA PRO A 208 9.73 17.88 -5.89
C PRO A 208 10.06 16.80 -4.85
N TYR A 209 9.05 16.27 -4.14
CA TYR A 209 9.21 15.40 -2.99
C TYR A 209 8.76 13.97 -3.23
N VAL A 210 8.00 13.72 -4.30
CA VAL A 210 7.38 12.43 -4.57
C VAL A 210 7.65 12.01 -6.00
N THR A 211 8.21 10.83 -6.18
CA THR A 211 8.37 10.18 -7.48
C THR A 211 7.29 9.13 -7.64
N VAL A 212 6.60 9.12 -8.78
CA VAL A 212 5.57 8.13 -9.12
C VAL A 212 6.12 7.15 -10.14
N SER A 213 5.92 5.86 -9.91
CA SER A 213 6.18 4.81 -10.90
C SER A 213 4.98 3.86 -10.95
N GLY A 214 4.12 4.08 -11.92
CA GLY A 214 2.86 3.36 -12.01
C GLY A 214 1.97 3.64 -10.78
N ASP A 215 1.61 2.60 -10.06
CA ASP A 215 0.72 2.66 -8.89
C ASP A 215 1.46 2.88 -7.57
N LEU A 216 2.78 2.84 -7.59
CA LEU A 216 3.59 3.03 -6.40
C LEU A 216 4.29 4.38 -6.41
N ILE A 217 4.45 4.96 -5.23
CA ILE A 217 5.11 6.23 -5.04
C ILE A 217 6.32 6.09 -4.12
N PHE A 218 7.30 6.95 -4.31
CA PHE A 218 8.58 6.96 -3.59
C PHE A 218 8.83 8.35 -3.03
N ALA A 219 9.14 8.44 -1.74
CA ALA A 219 9.45 9.68 -1.05
C ALA A 219 10.54 9.44 0.00
N ASP A 220 11.15 10.52 0.49
CA ASP A 220 11.99 10.42 1.68
C ASP A 220 11.11 10.13 2.91
N LEU A 221 11.63 9.35 3.86
CA LEU A 221 10.92 9.06 5.12
C LEU A 221 10.52 10.33 5.86
N SER A 222 11.36 11.37 5.82
CA SER A 222 11.07 12.67 6.43
C SER A 222 9.86 13.37 5.82
N VAL A 223 9.60 13.17 4.52
CA VAL A 223 8.41 13.70 3.85
C VAL A 223 7.14 12.99 4.35
N LEU A 224 7.21 11.66 4.49
CA LEU A 224 6.10 10.87 5.03
C LEU A 224 5.86 11.21 6.51
N ASP A 225 6.92 11.28 7.32
CA ASP A 225 6.80 11.61 8.74
C ASP A 225 6.17 12.98 8.96
N LYS A 226 6.60 14.00 8.18
CA LYS A 226 6.05 15.35 8.25
C LYS A 226 4.53 15.37 8.01
N ASP A 227 4.04 14.55 7.09
CA ASP A 227 2.60 14.43 6.81
C ASP A 227 1.82 13.70 7.92
N CYS A 228 2.50 12.92 8.76
CA CYS A 228 1.91 12.22 9.90
C CYS A 228 1.92 13.04 11.20
N VAL A 229 2.57 14.22 11.21
CA VAL A 229 2.58 15.11 12.39
C VAL A 229 1.16 15.53 12.77
N GLY A 230 0.87 15.52 14.08
CA GLY A 230 -0.46 15.80 14.61
C GLY A 230 -1.43 14.61 14.59
N ARG A 231 -0.99 13.46 14.11
CA ARG A 231 -1.74 12.19 14.19
C ARG A 231 -1.20 11.31 15.31
N TRP A 232 -2.09 10.55 15.95
CA TRP A 232 -1.74 9.62 17.02
C TRP A 232 -2.54 8.33 16.91
N PRO A 233 -1.87 7.14 16.79
CA PRO A 233 -0.45 7.02 16.44
C PRO A 233 -0.19 7.48 15.00
N ARG A 234 1.08 7.83 14.68
CA ARG A 234 1.49 8.12 13.30
C ARG A 234 1.55 6.87 12.44
N TYR A 235 2.02 5.76 13.05
CA TYR A 235 2.28 4.51 12.36
C TYR A 235 1.69 3.34 13.09
N TYR A 236 1.07 2.46 12.33
CA TYR A 236 0.75 1.09 12.72
C TYR A 236 1.77 0.19 12.02
N LEU A 237 2.68 -0.42 12.78
CA LEU A 237 3.80 -1.23 12.31
C LEU A 237 3.36 -2.69 12.31
N LEU A 238 3.32 -3.33 11.13
CA LEU A 238 2.81 -4.69 10.97
C LEU A 238 3.94 -5.64 10.55
N SER A 239 4.01 -6.80 11.18
CA SER A 239 4.94 -7.89 10.85
C SER A 239 4.24 -9.24 10.81
N GLU A 240 4.88 -10.22 10.20
CA GLU A 240 4.37 -11.59 10.23
C GLU A 240 4.30 -12.08 11.69
N GLY A 241 3.18 -12.72 12.06
CA GLY A 241 3.09 -13.51 13.28
C GLY A 241 3.91 -14.77 13.08
N GLY A 242 4.73 -15.14 14.01
CA GLY A 242 5.39 -16.44 14.05
C GLY A 242 4.39 -17.56 14.18
#